data_b93771c1c6a5cb8606828673260c4a58
#
_entry.id   b93771c1c6a5cb8606828673260c4a58
#
_cell.length_a   1.000
_cell.length_b   1.000
_cell.length_c   1.000
_cell.angle_alpha   90.00
_cell.angle_beta   90.00
_cell.angle_gamma   90.00
#
_symmetry.space_group_name_H-M   'P 1'
#
loop_
_entity.id
_entity.type
_entity.pdbx_description
1 polymer ?
#
loop_
_entity_poly.entity_id
_entity_poly.type
_entity_poly.pdbx_seq_one_letter_code
_entity_poly.pdbx_strand_id
1 'polypeptide(L)'
;MPIELIIPLVIALLVIFTIYQGLCIVQQSQTVIVERLGKYYRTLSSGVNIIIPFIDRPRSMRWRYTIPGPNGQTLVRFTDITNIDLRETVYDFPRQSVITKDNVVTEINAILYFQIVDPMRAVYEIQNLPDAIEKLTQTSLRNIIGEMDLDETLTSRDTINNKLRISLDEATNKWGVKVNRVELQDINPPRDIRDAMEKQMRAERDKRAQILNAEGQKEATIRESEGRMQQAINHAEGERQAQVLRAKAEAEAKLLTAEAEAQAIRKIALAVEGSGANPAQYLIAVRYLETLKEMTSGKDNKTIYLPYEASGVLSSLGGIKELLK
;
A
#
# COMPACT_ATOMS: atom_id res chain seq x y z
N MET A 1 0.74 87.81 -15.28
CA MET A 1 1.35 86.69 -16.05
C MET A 1 0.84 86.79 -17.48
N PRO A 2 1.71 86.76 -18.50
CA PRO A 2 1.29 86.88 -19.87
C PRO A 2 0.41 85.69 -20.25
N ILE A 3 -0.74 85.97 -20.85
CA ILE A 3 -1.73 84.99 -21.33
C ILE A 3 -1.04 83.92 -22.20
N GLU A 4 0.03 84.24 -22.87
CA GLU A 4 0.83 83.33 -23.71
C GLU A 4 1.47 82.15 -22.93
N LEU A 5 1.70 82.21 -21.63
CA LEU A 5 2.26 81.17 -20.79
C LEU A 5 1.18 80.30 -20.14
N ILE A 6 -0.04 80.82 -20.01
CA ILE A 6 -1.17 80.09 -19.38
C ILE A 6 -1.69 78.99 -20.26
N ILE A 7 -1.80 79.22 -21.57
CA ILE A 7 -2.32 78.27 -22.54
C ILE A 7 -1.45 77.00 -22.59
N PRO A 8 -0.10 77.07 -22.78
CA PRO A 8 0.73 75.89 -22.80
C PRO A 8 0.78 75.18 -21.42
N LEU A 9 0.65 75.87 -20.31
CA LEU A 9 0.57 75.24 -18.97
C LEU A 9 -0.72 74.45 -18.80
N VAL A 10 -1.85 75.00 -19.25
CA VAL A 10 -3.13 74.29 -19.19
C VAL A 10 -3.09 73.02 -20.08
N ILE A 11 -2.50 73.14 -21.29
CA ILE A 11 -2.38 72.00 -22.18
C ILE A 11 -1.45 70.93 -21.55
N ALA A 12 -0.32 71.35 -20.96
CA ALA A 12 0.59 70.43 -20.28
C ALA A 12 -0.09 69.68 -19.10
N LEU A 13 -0.85 70.44 -18.26
CA LEU A 13 -1.64 69.85 -17.18
C LEU A 13 -2.70 68.90 -17.69
N LEU A 14 -3.39 69.21 -18.78
CA LEU A 14 -4.40 68.35 -19.40
C LEU A 14 -3.76 67.09 -19.97
N VAL A 15 -2.61 67.16 -20.59
CA VAL A 15 -1.85 66.01 -21.07
C VAL A 15 -1.41 65.11 -19.92
N ILE A 16 -0.86 65.68 -18.85
CA ILE A 16 -0.45 64.93 -17.66
C ILE A 16 -1.66 64.25 -17.03
N PHE A 17 -2.78 64.97 -16.92
CA PHE A 17 -4.05 64.40 -16.37
C PHE A 17 -4.56 63.26 -17.24
N THR A 18 -4.55 63.36 -18.56
CA THR A 18 -4.97 62.28 -19.46
C THR A 18 -4.03 61.07 -19.40
N ILE A 19 -2.74 61.29 -19.26
CA ILE A 19 -1.76 60.19 -19.05
C ILE A 19 -2.02 59.50 -17.71
N TYR A 20 -2.25 60.28 -16.64
CA TYR A 20 -2.52 59.71 -15.31
C TYR A 20 -3.79 58.89 -15.27
N GLN A 21 -4.88 59.38 -15.87
CA GLN A 21 -6.16 58.62 -15.99
C GLN A 21 -6.07 57.44 -16.97
N GLY A 22 -5.15 57.49 -17.94
CA GLY A 22 -4.96 56.45 -18.90
C GLY A 22 -4.09 55.28 -18.42
N LEU A 23 -3.42 55.42 -17.27
CA LEU A 23 -2.52 54.42 -16.74
C LEU A 23 -3.34 53.33 -16.00
N CYS A 24 -3.34 52.09 -16.55
CA CYS A 24 -4.00 50.94 -15.98
C CYS A 24 -2.97 49.88 -15.60
N ILE A 25 -2.83 49.61 -14.31
CA ILE A 25 -1.92 48.59 -13.78
C ILE A 25 -2.72 47.35 -13.54
N VAL A 26 -2.36 46.28 -14.27
CA VAL A 26 -2.98 44.97 -14.14
C VAL A 26 -2.04 44.04 -13.35
N GLN A 27 -2.58 43.40 -12.31
CA GLN A 27 -1.81 42.48 -11.47
C GLN A 27 -1.45 41.21 -12.23
N GLN A 28 -0.44 40.50 -11.75
CA GLN A 28 -0.08 39.20 -12.31
C GLN A 28 -1.24 38.22 -12.16
N SER A 29 -1.42 37.35 -13.16
CA SER A 29 -2.53 36.39 -13.23
C SER A 29 -3.92 37.03 -13.35
N GLN A 30 -4.01 38.32 -13.62
CA GLN A 30 -5.25 39.03 -13.94
C GLN A 30 -5.20 39.59 -15.35
N THR A 31 -6.37 39.86 -15.87
CA THR A 31 -6.53 40.50 -17.19
C THR A 31 -7.73 41.45 -17.16
N VAL A 32 -7.67 42.45 -17.99
CA VAL A 32 -8.75 43.44 -18.15
C VAL A 32 -9.12 43.53 -19.62
N ILE A 33 -10.44 43.45 -19.89
CA ILE A 33 -10.97 43.61 -21.25
C ILE A 33 -11.31 45.07 -21.44
N VAL A 34 -10.83 45.65 -22.54
CA VAL A 34 -11.09 47.05 -22.91
C VAL A 34 -11.97 47.13 -24.13
N GLU A 35 -13.05 47.90 -24.01
CA GLU A 35 -13.93 48.30 -25.09
C GLU A 35 -13.61 49.71 -25.56
N ARG A 36 -13.61 49.88 -26.87
CA ARG A 36 -13.48 51.17 -27.52
C ARG A 36 -14.81 51.50 -28.20
N LEU A 37 -15.51 52.52 -27.74
CA LEU A 37 -16.80 52.92 -28.27
C LEU A 37 -17.83 51.75 -28.34
N GLY A 38 -17.81 50.90 -27.31
CA GLY A 38 -18.73 49.73 -27.25
C GLY A 38 -18.34 48.48 -28.04
N LYS A 39 -17.13 48.50 -28.72
CA LYS A 39 -16.61 47.36 -29.42
C LYS A 39 -15.36 46.83 -28.68
N TYR A 40 -15.21 45.50 -28.60
CA TYR A 40 -13.97 44.89 -28.10
C TYR A 40 -12.76 45.47 -28.85
N TYR A 41 -11.79 45.95 -28.11
CA TYR A 41 -10.57 46.51 -28.66
C TYR A 41 -9.37 45.60 -28.40
N ARG A 42 -9.08 45.36 -27.13
CA ARG A 42 -7.96 44.50 -26.72
C ARG A 42 -8.12 43.97 -25.29
N THR A 43 -7.38 42.93 -24.98
CA THR A 43 -7.21 42.38 -23.63
C THR A 43 -5.88 42.88 -23.07
N LEU A 44 -5.90 43.51 -21.90
CA LEU A 44 -4.71 43.99 -21.20
C LEU A 44 -4.09 42.83 -20.43
N SER A 45 -2.83 42.53 -20.71
CA SER A 45 -2.04 41.57 -19.95
C SER A 45 -1.49 42.22 -18.64
N SER A 46 -0.95 41.39 -17.75
CA SER A 46 -0.30 41.84 -16.52
C SER A 46 0.82 42.87 -16.79
N GLY A 47 0.89 43.88 -15.95
CA GLY A 47 1.86 44.99 -16.04
C GLY A 47 1.22 46.36 -16.23
N VAL A 48 2.01 47.28 -16.68
CA VAL A 48 1.57 48.66 -16.94
C VAL A 48 0.99 48.75 -18.36
N ASN A 49 -0.24 49.19 -18.44
CA ASN A 49 -0.96 49.37 -19.71
C ASN A 49 -1.46 50.82 -19.79
N ILE A 50 -1.55 51.35 -20.99
CA ILE A 50 -2.07 52.69 -21.25
C ILE A 50 -3.38 52.53 -22.04
N ILE A 51 -4.43 53.12 -21.55
CA ILE A 51 -5.75 53.23 -22.20
C ILE A 51 -6.05 54.72 -22.48
N ILE A 52 -6.85 54.97 -23.50
CA ILE A 52 -7.25 56.37 -23.83
C ILE A 52 -8.50 56.67 -23.03
N PRO A 53 -8.42 57.55 -22.00
CA PRO A 53 -9.57 57.95 -21.19
C PRO A 53 -10.66 58.53 -22.10
N PHE A 54 -11.92 58.34 -21.70
CA PHE A 54 -13.16 58.73 -22.42
C PHE A 54 -13.52 57.83 -23.62
N ILE A 55 -12.55 57.32 -24.36
CA ILE A 55 -12.79 56.43 -25.54
C ILE A 55 -12.77 54.97 -25.16
N ASP A 56 -11.78 54.62 -24.35
CA ASP A 56 -11.54 53.24 -23.90
C ASP A 56 -12.19 53.06 -22.51
N ARG A 57 -13.00 52.00 -22.35
CA ARG A 57 -13.62 51.68 -21.08
C ARG A 57 -13.32 50.22 -20.72
N PRO A 58 -12.86 49.93 -19.49
CA PRO A 58 -12.75 48.59 -19.00
C PRO A 58 -14.15 47.93 -18.91
N ARG A 59 -14.32 46.76 -19.49
CA ARG A 59 -15.58 46.00 -19.41
C ARG A 59 -15.67 45.30 -18.07
N SER A 60 -16.78 45.49 -17.37
CA SER A 60 -17.06 44.73 -16.15
C SER A 60 -17.77 43.43 -16.46
N MET A 61 -17.44 42.39 -15.69
CA MET A 61 -18.07 41.11 -15.69
C MET A 61 -18.77 40.89 -14.36
N ARG A 62 -20.03 40.39 -14.39
CA ARG A 62 -20.73 40.05 -13.16
C ARG A 62 -20.13 38.80 -12.56
N TRP A 63 -19.71 38.90 -11.30
CA TRP A 63 -19.14 37.80 -10.54
C TRP A 63 -19.89 37.53 -9.26
N ARG A 64 -20.03 36.30 -8.89
CA ARG A 64 -20.72 35.83 -7.71
C ARG A 64 -19.71 35.46 -6.62
N TYR A 65 -19.82 36.09 -5.47
CA TYR A 65 -19.10 35.73 -4.26
C TYR A 65 -20.04 35.08 -3.27
N THR A 66 -19.57 34.02 -2.66
CA THR A 66 -20.25 33.34 -1.57
C THR A 66 -19.64 33.78 -0.25
N ILE A 67 -20.44 34.45 0.59
CA ILE A 67 -19.95 34.97 1.87
C ILE A 67 -20.68 34.22 2.98
N PRO A 68 -19.99 33.72 4.02
CA PRO A 68 -20.64 33.11 5.18
C PRO A 68 -21.46 34.19 5.91
N GLY A 69 -22.74 33.97 6.05
CA GLY A 69 -23.66 34.85 6.79
C GLY A 69 -23.63 34.57 8.29
N PRO A 70 -24.19 35.47 9.13
CA PRO A 70 -24.11 35.41 10.58
C PRO A 70 -24.81 34.21 11.25
N ASN A 71 -25.63 33.45 10.54
CA ASN A 71 -26.36 32.28 11.07
C ASN A 71 -25.95 30.96 10.36
N GLY A 72 -24.72 30.89 9.79
CA GLY A 72 -24.33 29.73 8.99
C GLY A 72 -25.03 29.64 7.62
N GLN A 73 -25.84 30.63 7.26
CA GLN A 73 -26.45 30.75 5.94
C GLN A 73 -25.43 31.30 4.95
N THR A 74 -25.40 30.74 3.77
CA THR A 74 -24.54 31.19 2.68
C THR A 74 -25.21 32.37 1.96
N LEU A 75 -24.62 33.56 2.10
CA LEU A 75 -25.12 34.76 1.39
C LEU A 75 -24.44 34.87 0.03
N VAL A 76 -25.20 35.03 -1.00
CA VAL A 76 -24.75 35.24 -2.36
C VAL A 76 -24.70 36.73 -2.65
N ARG A 77 -23.52 37.26 -2.98
CA ARG A 77 -23.32 38.64 -3.38
C ARG A 77 -22.80 38.70 -4.82
N PHE A 78 -23.52 39.43 -5.65
CA PHE A 78 -23.11 39.77 -7.00
C PHE A 78 -22.30 41.07 -6.98
N THR A 79 -21.14 41.08 -7.63
CA THR A 79 -20.29 42.25 -7.78
C THR A 79 -19.81 42.32 -9.21
N ASP A 80 -19.85 43.52 -9.80
CA ASP A 80 -19.25 43.73 -11.11
C ASP A 80 -17.75 43.93 -10.95
N ILE A 81 -16.93 43.02 -11.52
CA ILE A 81 -15.50 43.06 -11.51
C ILE A 81 -14.95 43.42 -12.88
N THR A 82 -13.95 44.26 -12.95
CA THR A 82 -13.23 44.60 -14.18
C THR A 82 -11.98 43.75 -14.37
N ASN A 83 -11.37 43.31 -13.27
CA ASN A 83 -10.19 42.48 -13.28
C ASN A 83 -10.60 41.01 -13.25
N ILE A 84 -10.33 40.28 -14.30
CA ILE A 84 -10.65 38.86 -14.45
C ILE A 84 -9.45 38.07 -13.97
N ASP A 85 -9.63 37.21 -12.97
CA ASP A 85 -8.59 36.31 -12.45
C ASP A 85 -8.47 35.09 -13.37
N LEU A 86 -7.25 34.78 -13.79
CA LEU A 86 -6.92 33.66 -14.65
C LEU A 86 -6.46 32.40 -13.86
N ARG A 87 -6.38 32.50 -12.55
CA ARG A 87 -6.05 31.37 -11.70
C ARG A 87 -7.21 30.40 -11.61
N GLU A 88 -6.91 29.18 -11.21
CA GLU A 88 -7.93 28.19 -10.91
C GLU A 88 -8.84 28.69 -9.78
N THR A 89 -10.12 28.64 -10.02
CA THR A 89 -11.16 29.06 -9.08
C THR A 89 -11.96 27.84 -8.64
N VAL A 90 -12.22 27.76 -7.35
CA VAL A 90 -13.04 26.72 -6.74
C VAL A 90 -14.46 27.26 -6.56
N TYR A 91 -15.43 26.49 -7.02
CA TYR A 91 -16.83 26.83 -6.89
C TYR A 91 -17.60 25.69 -6.23
N ASP A 92 -18.14 25.99 -5.06
CA ASP A 92 -18.99 25.06 -4.29
C ASP A 92 -20.45 25.28 -4.64
N PHE A 93 -21.11 24.23 -5.12
CA PHE A 93 -22.52 24.27 -5.49
C PHE A 93 -23.42 23.92 -4.31
N PRO A 94 -24.57 24.58 -4.19
CA PRO A 94 -25.54 24.22 -3.18
C PRO A 94 -26.06 22.80 -3.43
N ARG A 95 -26.46 22.14 -2.35
CA ARG A 95 -27.10 20.82 -2.41
C ARG A 95 -28.33 20.88 -3.29
N GLN A 96 -28.50 19.85 -4.12
CA GLN A 96 -29.70 19.68 -4.92
C GLN A 96 -30.22 18.25 -4.80
N SER A 97 -31.56 18.14 -4.85
CA SER A 97 -32.23 16.85 -4.89
C SER A 97 -32.22 16.30 -6.31
N VAL A 98 -31.75 15.08 -6.45
CA VAL A 98 -31.73 14.30 -7.70
C VAL A 98 -32.41 12.95 -7.45
N ILE A 99 -32.90 12.34 -8.52
CA ILE A 99 -33.55 11.02 -8.45
C ILE A 99 -32.64 10.06 -9.18
N THR A 100 -32.26 8.99 -8.50
CA THR A 100 -31.46 7.90 -9.08
C THR A 100 -32.33 7.00 -9.95
N LYS A 101 -31.69 6.12 -10.73
CA LYS A 101 -32.40 5.20 -11.62
C LYS A 101 -33.34 4.24 -10.88
N ASP A 102 -33.00 3.84 -9.66
CA ASP A 102 -33.81 3.03 -8.74
C ASP A 102 -34.87 3.85 -7.97
N ASN A 103 -35.15 5.10 -8.44
CA ASN A 103 -36.19 6.00 -7.94
C ASN A 103 -35.99 6.46 -6.49
N VAL A 104 -34.77 6.57 -6.02
CA VAL A 104 -34.42 7.15 -4.71
C VAL A 104 -34.12 8.65 -4.86
N VAL A 105 -34.75 9.48 -4.06
CA VAL A 105 -34.46 10.92 -3.99
C VAL A 105 -33.23 11.13 -3.12
N THR A 106 -32.14 11.64 -3.69
CA THR A 106 -30.87 11.84 -2.98
C THR A 106 -30.44 13.29 -3.07
N GLU A 107 -29.93 13.86 -1.97
CA GLU A 107 -29.33 15.19 -1.96
C GLU A 107 -27.83 15.07 -2.24
N ILE A 108 -27.38 15.78 -3.27
CA ILE A 108 -25.97 15.75 -3.72
C ILE A 108 -25.46 17.16 -3.89
N ASN A 109 -24.23 17.42 -3.50
CA ASN A 109 -23.48 18.62 -3.83
C ASN A 109 -22.14 18.26 -4.48
N ALA A 110 -21.59 19.21 -5.24
CA ALA A 110 -20.34 19.06 -5.93
C ALA A 110 -19.47 20.31 -5.84
N ILE A 111 -18.17 20.14 -5.92
CA ILE A 111 -17.19 21.21 -6.07
C ILE A 111 -16.63 21.14 -7.48
N LEU A 112 -16.50 22.31 -8.10
CA LEU A 112 -15.91 22.48 -9.41
C LEU A 112 -14.64 23.28 -9.33
N TYR A 113 -13.59 22.79 -9.99
CA TYR A 113 -12.34 23.49 -10.20
C TYR A 113 -12.24 23.89 -11.67
N PHE A 114 -12.27 25.19 -11.92
CA PHE A 114 -12.20 25.70 -13.28
C PHE A 114 -11.27 26.91 -13.39
N GLN A 115 -10.85 27.17 -14.60
CA GLN A 115 -9.97 28.28 -14.94
C GLN A 115 -10.46 28.98 -16.19
N ILE A 116 -10.40 30.32 -16.20
CA ILE A 116 -10.68 31.12 -17.39
C ILE A 116 -9.43 31.11 -18.25
N VAL A 117 -9.53 30.53 -19.44
CA VAL A 117 -8.45 30.42 -20.42
C VAL A 117 -8.56 31.54 -21.46
N ASP A 118 -9.78 31.83 -21.88
CA ASP A 118 -10.07 32.93 -22.84
C ASP A 118 -11.02 33.95 -22.20
N PRO A 119 -10.49 35.03 -21.61
CA PRO A 119 -11.29 36.05 -20.96
C PRO A 119 -12.28 36.76 -21.89
N MET A 120 -11.92 36.90 -23.18
CA MET A 120 -12.80 37.55 -24.15
C MET A 120 -14.09 36.76 -24.34
N ARG A 121 -13.97 35.42 -24.54
CA ARG A 121 -15.14 34.56 -24.64
C ARG A 121 -15.94 34.51 -23.33
N ALA A 122 -15.27 34.50 -22.18
CA ALA A 122 -15.91 34.47 -20.88
C ALA A 122 -16.80 35.69 -20.60
N VAL A 123 -16.51 36.82 -21.23
CA VAL A 123 -17.28 38.07 -21.07
C VAL A 123 -18.35 38.26 -22.15
N TYR A 124 -18.08 37.86 -23.39
CA TYR A 124 -19.00 38.16 -24.51
C TYR A 124 -19.90 36.99 -24.93
N GLU A 125 -19.47 35.73 -24.72
CA GLU A 125 -20.28 34.56 -25.12
C GLU A 125 -21.35 34.20 -24.06
N ILE A 126 -21.19 34.66 -22.81
CA ILE A 126 -22.13 34.34 -21.73
C ILE A 126 -22.35 35.57 -20.83
N GLN A 127 -23.60 35.84 -20.48
CA GLN A 127 -23.95 37.02 -19.68
C GLN A 127 -23.54 36.88 -18.21
N ASN A 128 -23.70 35.70 -17.61
CA ASN A 128 -23.39 35.41 -16.21
C ASN A 128 -22.73 34.04 -16.11
N LEU A 129 -21.40 34.05 -16.23
CA LEU A 129 -20.62 32.83 -16.27
C LEU A 129 -20.79 31.94 -15.01
N PRO A 130 -20.75 32.47 -13.76
CA PRO A 130 -20.92 31.62 -12.59
C PRO A 130 -22.29 30.92 -12.53
N ASP A 131 -23.37 31.64 -12.83
CA ASP A 131 -24.73 31.06 -12.82
C ASP A 131 -24.90 30.03 -13.95
N ALA A 132 -24.34 30.30 -15.11
CA ALA A 132 -24.39 29.38 -16.23
C ALA A 132 -23.66 28.07 -15.94
N ILE A 133 -22.48 28.15 -15.36
CA ILE A 133 -21.71 26.97 -14.92
C ILE A 133 -22.50 26.21 -13.85
N GLU A 134 -23.11 26.91 -12.88
CA GLU A 134 -23.93 26.27 -11.85
C GLU A 134 -25.10 25.49 -12.47
N LYS A 135 -25.87 26.12 -13.34
CA LYS A 135 -27.06 25.48 -13.97
C LYS A 135 -26.63 24.29 -14.85
N LEU A 136 -25.55 24.45 -15.58
CA LEU A 136 -25.00 23.38 -16.41
C LEU A 136 -24.58 22.20 -15.52
N THR A 137 -23.84 22.45 -14.43
CA THR A 137 -23.39 21.42 -13.50
C THR A 137 -24.58 20.72 -12.85
N GLN A 138 -25.59 21.46 -12.39
CA GLN A 138 -26.82 20.92 -11.81
C GLN A 138 -27.53 19.97 -12.79
N THR A 139 -27.63 20.38 -14.07
CA THR A 139 -28.31 19.60 -15.10
C THR A 139 -27.50 18.34 -15.47
N SER A 140 -26.19 18.48 -15.67
CA SER A 140 -25.31 17.34 -15.99
C SER A 140 -25.25 16.34 -14.83
N LEU A 141 -25.19 16.83 -13.59
CA LEU A 141 -25.24 15.98 -12.40
C LEU A 141 -26.54 15.18 -12.32
N ARG A 142 -27.67 15.85 -12.54
CA ARG A 142 -28.98 15.18 -12.56
C ARG A 142 -29.05 14.09 -13.62
N ASN A 143 -28.57 14.36 -14.81
CA ASN A 143 -28.57 13.38 -15.89
C ASN A 143 -27.70 12.16 -15.56
N ILE A 144 -26.46 12.38 -15.12
CA ILE A 144 -25.54 11.30 -14.82
C ILE A 144 -26.03 10.43 -13.66
N ILE A 145 -26.52 11.05 -12.58
CA ILE A 145 -27.05 10.31 -11.42
C ILE A 145 -28.37 9.59 -11.77
N GLY A 146 -29.21 10.19 -12.62
CA GLY A 146 -30.44 9.55 -13.08
C GLY A 146 -30.24 8.28 -13.92
N GLU A 147 -29.03 8.06 -14.44
CA GLU A 147 -28.65 6.84 -15.16
C GLU A 147 -28.09 5.73 -14.27
N MET A 148 -27.80 6.02 -13.00
CA MET A 148 -27.11 5.13 -12.06
C MET A 148 -28.02 4.77 -10.88
N ASP A 149 -27.84 3.55 -10.37
CA ASP A 149 -28.47 3.12 -9.13
C ASP A 149 -27.80 3.80 -7.91
N LEU A 150 -28.48 3.87 -6.76
CA LEU A 150 -27.95 4.52 -5.57
C LEU A 150 -26.63 3.88 -5.10
N ASP A 151 -26.56 2.55 -5.06
CA ASP A 151 -25.35 1.82 -4.68
C ASP A 151 -24.16 2.13 -5.62
N GLU A 152 -24.44 2.20 -6.91
CA GLU A 152 -23.45 2.57 -7.93
C GLU A 152 -22.99 4.02 -7.76
N THR A 153 -23.92 4.93 -7.46
CA THR A 153 -23.61 6.35 -7.19
C THR A 153 -22.68 6.51 -5.98
N LEU A 154 -22.85 5.70 -4.94
CA LEU A 154 -22.02 5.75 -3.74
C LEU A 154 -20.63 5.14 -3.96
N THR A 155 -20.50 4.11 -4.78
CA THR A 155 -19.27 3.35 -4.99
C THR A 155 -18.41 3.86 -6.15
N SER A 156 -19.04 4.47 -7.18
CA SER A 156 -18.37 4.84 -8.44
C SER A 156 -18.15 6.36 -8.58
N ARG A 157 -17.78 7.03 -7.49
CA ARG A 157 -17.57 8.49 -7.47
C ARG A 157 -16.57 8.96 -8.54
N ASP A 158 -15.48 8.25 -8.75
CA ASP A 158 -14.48 8.60 -9.75
C ASP A 158 -15.04 8.58 -11.17
N THR A 159 -15.91 7.63 -11.47
CA THR A 159 -16.59 7.53 -12.76
C THR A 159 -17.52 8.72 -12.98
N ILE A 160 -18.29 9.09 -11.96
CA ILE A 160 -19.21 10.26 -12.00
C ILE A 160 -18.40 11.54 -12.17
N ASN A 161 -17.34 11.74 -11.38
CA ASN A 161 -16.47 12.91 -11.46
C ASN A 161 -15.86 13.08 -12.86
N ASN A 162 -15.40 11.98 -13.48
CA ASN A 162 -14.85 11.98 -14.83
C ASN A 162 -15.92 12.29 -15.88
N LYS A 163 -17.10 11.66 -15.82
CA LYS A 163 -18.21 11.94 -16.73
C LYS A 163 -18.67 13.42 -16.63
N LEU A 164 -18.79 13.92 -15.40
CA LEU A 164 -19.13 15.34 -15.17
C LEU A 164 -18.07 16.26 -15.75
N ARG A 165 -16.80 16.01 -15.47
CA ARG A 165 -15.69 16.82 -15.99
C ARG A 165 -15.72 16.91 -17.50
N ILE A 166 -15.87 15.78 -18.20
CA ILE A 166 -15.91 15.74 -19.67
C ILE A 166 -17.11 16.54 -20.19
N SER A 167 -18.30 16.27 -19.67
CA SER A 167 -19.53 16.95 -20.10
C SER A 167 -19.48 18.45 -19.87
N LEU A 168 -18.92 18.87 -18.72
CA LEU A 168 -18.81 20.29 -18.38
C LEU A 168 -17.71 20.98 -19.22
N ASP A 169 -16.55 20.34 -19.41
CA ASP A 169 -15.45 20.89 -20.19
C ASP A 169 -15.85 21.13 -21.65
N GLU A 170 -16.55 20.18 -22.27
CA GLU A 170 -17.07 20.33 -23.63
C GLU A 170 -18.04 21.52 -23.76
N ALA A 171 -18.93 21.68 -22.79
CA ALA A 171 -19.92 22.75 -22.83
C ALA A 171 -19.31 24.13 -22.50
N THR A 172 -18.39 24.20 -21.55
CA THR A 172 -17.78 25.47 -21.08
C THR A 172 -16.65 25.97 -21.98
N ASN A 173 -16.09 25.10 -22.82
CA ASN A 173 -15.05 25.49 -23.78
C ASN A 173 -15.49 26.62 -24.73
N LYS A 174 -16.76 26.66 -25.09
CA LYS A 174 -17.36 27.76 -25.89
C LYS A 174 -17.25 29.10 -25.18
N TRP A 175 -17.31 29.10 -23.85
CA TRP A 175 -17.20 30.31 -23.02
C TRP A 175 -15.76 30.62 -22.62
N GLY A 176 -14.77 29.92 -23.18
CA GLY A 176 -13.37 30.14 -22.85
C GLY A 176 -12.96 29.72 -21.44
N VAL A 177 -13.70 28.77 -20.86
CA VAL A 177 -13.48 28.23 -19.53
C VAL A 177 -13.08 26.76 -19.66
N LYS A 178 -12.06 26.38 -18.92
CA LYS A 178 -11.59 25.00 -18.80
C LYS A 178 -11.95 24.44 -17.45
N VAL A 179 -12.60 23.30 -17.44
CA VAL A 179 -12.92 22.54 -16.22
C VAL A 179 -11.79 21.55 -15.97
N ASN A 180 -11.02 21.79 -14.91
CA ASN A 180 -9.90 20.93 -14.56
C ASN A 180 -10.38 19.70 -13.79
N ARG A 181 -11.25 19.90 -12.80
CA ARG A 181 -11.73 18.82 -11.91
C ARG A 181 -13.13 19.10 -11.38
N VAL A 182 -13.88 18.02 -11.20
CA VAL A 182 -15.18 18.03 -10.51
C VAL A 182 -15.12 16.98 -9.42
N GLU A 183 -15.60 17.31 -8.24
CA GLU A 183 -15.66 16.39 -7.11
C GLU A 183 -17.04 16.40 -6.47
N LEU A 184 -17.61 15.22 -6.30
CA LEU A 184 -18.79 15.02 -5.48
C LEU A 184 -18.38 15.10 -4.00
N GLN A 185 -19.02 15.99 -3.23
CA GLN A 185 -18.80 16.10 -1.79
C GLN A 185 -19.63 15.08 -1.02
N ASP A 186 -20.92 15.34 -0.91
CA ASP A 186 -21.85 14.55 -0.12
C ASP A 186 -22.90 13.90 -1.02
N ILE A 187 -23.27 12.68 -0.69
CA ILE A 187 -24.40 11.97 -1.27
C ILE A 187 -25.25 11.53 -0.09
N ASN A 188 -26.38 12.19 0.12
CA ASN A 188 -27.25 11.98 1.27
C ASN A 188 -28.59 11.38 0.84
N PRO A 189 -28.76 10.07 0.90
CA PRO A 189 -30.05 9.43 0.69
C PRO A 189 -31.00 9.70 1.88
N PRO A 190 -32.31 9.49 1.73
CA PRO A 190 -33.27 9.54 2.83
C PRO A 190 -32.90 8.64 3.99
N ARG A 191 -33.29 8.99 5.20
CA ARG A 191 -32.91 8.27 6.42
C ARG A 191 -33.31 6.81 6.40
N ASP A 192 -34.53 6.51 6.00
CA ASP A 192 -35.07 5.14 5.90
C ASP A 192 -34.28 4.25 4.96
N ILE A 193 -33.88 4.77 3.81
CA ILE A 193 -33.04 4.07 2.84
C ILE A 193 -31.65 3.84 3.42
N ARG A 194 -31.06 4.88 4.02
CA ARG A 194 -29.74 4.77 4.66
C ARG A 194 -29.72 3.73 5.78
N ASP A 195 -30.75 3.71 6.64
CA ASP A 195 -30.89 2.76 7.75
C ASP A 195 -31.09 1.33 7.23
N ALA A 196 -31.82 1.15 6.12
CA ALA A 196 -31.99 -0.13 5.45
C ALA A 196 -30.66 -0.64 4.85
N MET A 197 -29.95 0.25 4.13
CA MET A 197 -28.64 -0.06 3.55
C MET A 197 -27.60 -0.39 4.63
N GLU A 198 -27.59 0.34 5.75
CA GLU A 198 -26.69 0.04 6.87
C GLU A 198 -26.92 -1.36 7.44
N LYS A 199 -28.18 -1.75 7.63
CA LYS A 199 -28.55 -3.10 8.09
C LYS A 199 -28.13 -4.17 7.07
N GLN A 200 -28.39 -3.94 5.79
CA GLN A 200 -28.00 -4.85 4.72
C GLN A 200 -26.48 -5.01 4.66
N MET A 201 -25.74 -3.89 4.67
CA MET A 201 -24.27 -3.91 4.63
C MET A 201 -23.67 -4.58 5.86
N ARG A 202 -24.28 -4.39 7.04
CA ARG A 202 -23.87 -5.08 8.26
C ARG A 202 -24.06 -6.60 8.13
N ALA A 203 -25.22 -7.05 7.69
CA ALA A 203 -25.52 -8.45 7.48
C ALA A 203 -24.58 -9.09 6.42
N GLU A 204 -24.27 -8.36 5.35
CA GLU A 204 -23.33 -8.85 4.33
C GLU A 204 -21.90 -8.94 4.86
N ARG A 205 -21.43 -7.96 5.63
CA ARG A 205 -20.13 -8.00 6.31
C ARG A 205 -20.03 -9.16 7.29
N ASP A 206 -21.08 -9.37 8.09
CA ASP A 206 -21.15 -10.49 9.05
C ASP A 206 -21.09 -11.84 8.32
N LYS A 207 -21.84 -11.98 7.24
CA LYS A 207 -21.78 -13.17 6.37
C LYS A 207 -20.39 -13.40 5.80
N ARG A 208 -19.76 -12.37 5.24
CA ARG A 208 -18.38 -12.47 4.71
C ARG A 208 -17.39 -12.82 5.81
N ALA A 209 -17.51 -12.21 6.99
CA ALA A 209 -16.66 -12.53 8.14
C ALA A 209 -16.79 -13.97 8.58
N GLN A 210 -18.02 -14.53 8.63
CA GLN A 210 -18.25 -15.93 8.94
C GLN A 210 -17.63 -16.87 7.90
N ILE A 211 -17.77 -16.56 6.61
CA ILE A 211 -17.17 -17.36 5.52
C ILE A 211 -15.64 -17.35 5.64
N LEU A 212 -15.04 -16.17 5.76
CA LEU A 212 -13.59 -16.03 5.89
C LEU A 212 -13.04 -16.73 7.14
N ASN A 213 -13.75 -16.65 8.27
CA ASN A 213 -13.36 -17.35 9.48
C ASN A 213 -13.44 -18.90 9.30
N ALA A 214 -14.49 -19.39 8.64
CA ALA A 214 -14.62 -20.82 8.37
C ALA A 214 -13.55 -21.32 7.39
N GLU A 215 -13.25 -20.56 6.35
CA GLU A 215 -12.17 -20.85 5.40
C GLU A 215 -10.80 -20.82 6.09
N GLY A 216 -10.56 -19.83 6.93
CA GLY A 216 -9.33 -19.72 7.73
C GLY A 216 -9.14 -20.89 8.70
N GLN A 217 -10.22 -21.32 9.38
CA GLN A 217 -10.18 -22.49 10.25
C GLN A 217 -9.91 -23.77 9.46
N LYS A 218 -10.56 -23.95 8.31
CA LYS A 218 -10.31 -25.08 7.42
C LYS A 218 -8.85 -25.12 6.97
N GLU A 219 -8.33 -24.00 6.50
CA GLU A 219 -6.95 -23.92 6.03
C GLU A 219 -5.94 -24.15 7.16
N ALA A 220 -6.20 -23.58 8.35
CA ALA A 220 -5.38 -23.81 9.54
C ALA A 220 -5.34 -25.31 9.93
N THR A 221 -6.50 -25.98 9.93
CA THR A 221 -6.58 -27.42 10.23
C THR A 221 -5.85 -28.27 9.18
N ILE A 222 -5.96 -27.92 7.90
CA ILE A 222 -5.22 -28.62 6.83
C ILE A 222 -3.72 -28.44 7.03
N ARG A 223 -3.24 -27.21 7.22
CA ARG A 223 -1.81 -26.93 7.42
C ARG A 223 -1.25 -27.58 8.68
N GLU A 224 -2.04 -27.61 9.76
CA GLU A 224 -1.65 -28.31 10.99
C GLU A 224 -1.54 -29.83 10.77
N SER A 225 -2.50 -30.42 10.04
CA SER A 225 -2.48 -31.84 9.70
C SER A 225 -1.29 -32.20 8.80
N GLU A 226 -1.01 -31.39 7.77
CA GLU A 226 0.16 -31.54 6.90
C GLU A 226 1.46 -31.40 7.69
N GLY A 227 1.54 -30.44 8.60
CA GLY A 227 2.68 -30.22 9.49
C GLY A 227 2.94 -31.44 10.40
N ARG A 228 1.88 -32.00 11.01
CA ARG A 228 1.97 -33.22 11.83
C ARG A 228 2.40 -34.43 11.00
N MET A 229 1.85 -34.60 9.82
CA MET A 229 2.25 -35.67 8.89
C MET A 229 3.73 -35.55 8.51
N GLN A 230 4.18 -34.35 8.12
CA GLN A 230 5.58 -34.11 7.77
C GLN A 230 6.53 -34.32 8.97
N GLN A 231 6.10 -33.92 10.16
CA GLN A 231 6.86 -34.16 11.40
C GLN A 231 7.01 -35.68 11.65
N ALA A 232 5.95 -36.46 11.51
CA ALA A 232 5.99 -37.91 11.68
C ALA A 232 6.91 -38.59 10.65
N ILE A 233 6.85 -38.15 9.38
CA ILE A 233 7.74 -38.66 8.32
C ILE A 233 9.20 -38.33 8.65
N ASN A 234 9.49 -37.08 9.01
CA ASN A 234 10.85 -36.65 9.32
C ASN A 234 11.42 -37.39 10.56
N HIS A 235 10.57 -37.63 11.58
CA HIS A 235 10.93 -38.40 12.76
C HIS A 235 11.28 -39.86 12.42
N ALA A 236 10.40 -40.53 11.66
CA ALA A 236 10.62 -41.92 11.23
C ALA A 236 11.86 -42.04 10.34
N GLU A 237 12.09 -41.11 9.44
CA GLU A 237 13.32 -41.09 8.60
C GLU A 237 14.56 -40.86 9.46
N GLY A 238 14.50 -39.94 10.42
CA GLY A 238 15.59 -39.69 11.38
C GLY A 238 15.93 -40.94 12.23
N GLU A 239 14.88 -41.64 12.72
CA GLU A 239 15.06 -42.91 13.46
C GLU A 239 15.70 -44.01 12.57
N ARG A 240 15.18 -44.15 11.35
CA ARG A 240 15.76 -45.09 10.37
C ARG A 240 17.25 -44.79 10.11
N GLN A 241 17.60 -43.54 9.87
CA GLN A 241 18.98 -43.15 9.62
C GLN A 241 19.87 -43.36 10.86
N ALA A 242 19.35 -43.04 12.05
CA ALA A 242 20.06 -43.28 13.31
C ALA A 242 20.35 -44.78 13.53
N GLN A 243 19.38 -45.67 13.26
CA GLN A 243 19.56 -47.10 13.37
C GLN A 243 20.61 -47.63 12.37
N VAL A 244 20.56 -47.17 11.10
CA VAL A 244 21.50 -47.56 10.08
C VAL A 244 22.92 -47.10 10.46
N LEU A 245 23.07 -45.87 10.95
CA LEU A 245 24.36 -45.34 11.38
C LEU A 245 24.94 -46.13 12.59
N ARG A 246 24.09 -46.46 13.59
CA ARG A 246 24.48 -47.28 14.74
C ARG A 246 24.93 -48.66 14.30
N ALA A 247 24.14 -49.33 13.43
CA ALA A 247 24.51 -50.66 12.92
C ALA A 247 25.85 -50.63 12.10
N LYS A 248 26.07 -49.60 11.30
CA LYS A 248 27.31 -49.40 10.59
C LYS A 248 28.52 -49.17 11.53
N ALA A 249 28.32 -48.32 12.53
CA ALA A 249 29.35 -48.03 13.53
C ALA A 249 29.69 -49.25 14.37
N GLU A 250 28.69 -50.06 14.76
CA GLU A 250 28.94 -51.33 15.46
C GLU A 250 29.65 -52.35 14.59
N ALA A 251 29.30 -52.44 13.29
CA ALA A 251 29.97 -53.33 12.37
C ALA A 251 31.43 -52.90 12.15
N GLU A 252 31.70 -51.62 11.99
CA GLU A 252 33.01 -51.03 11.83
C GLU A 252 33.86 -51.20 13.09
N ALA A 253 33.30 -50.97 14.26
CA ALA A 253 33.94 -51.22 15.53
C ALA A 253 34.34 -52.69 15.71
N LYS A 254 33.45 -53.64 15.33
CA LYS A 254 33.78 -55.09 15.37
C LYS A 254 34.90 -55.48 14.41
N LEU A 255 34.90 -54.88 13.20
CA LEU A 255 35.98 -55.13 12.25
C LEU A 255 37.31 -54.59 12.76
N LEU A 256 37.35 -53.36 13.28
CA LEU A 256 38.54 -52.75 13.85
C LEU A 256 39.08 -53.55 15.05
N THR A 257 38.19 -54.01 15.93
CA THR A 257 38.60 -54.86 17.08
C THR A 257 39.15 -56.20 16.59
N ALA A 258 38.50 -56.86 15.62
CA ALA A 258 39.00 -58.13 15.05
C ALA A 258 40.33 -57.96 14.34
N GLU A 259 40.52 -56.86 13.60
CA GLU A 259 41.81 -56.57 12.96
C GLU A 259 42.94 -56.30 14.00
N ALA A 260 42.60 -55.53 15.04
CA ALA A 260 43.54 -55.29 16.14
C ALA A 260 43.95 -56.60 16.88
N GLU A 261 42.91 -57.44 17.15
CA GLU A 261 43.19 -58.78 17.74
C GLU A 261 44.03 -59.68 16.82
N ALA A 262 43.74 -59.73 15.52
CA ALA A 262 44.52 -60.47 14.55
C ALA A 262 45.99 -59.99 14.46
N GLN A 263 46.18 -58.64 14.52
CA GLN A 263 47.57 -58.08 14.56
C GLN A 263 48.29 -58.42 15.87
N ALA A 264 47.55 -58.36 17.01
CA ALA A 264 48.16 -58.79 18.29
C ALA A 264 48.56 -60.25 18.29
N ILE A 265 47.69 -61.14 17.76
CA ILE A 265 47.96 -62.55 17.63
C ILE A 265 49.25 -62.83 16.75
N ARG A 266 49.26 -62.10 15.59
CA ARG A 266 50.48 -62.24 14.71
C ARG A 266 51.77 -61.80 15.40
N LYS A 267 51.73 -60.68 16.13
CA LYS A 267 52.91 -60.20 16.89
C LYS A 267 53.32 -61.16 17.99
N ILE A 268 52.37 -61.75 18.72
CA ILE A 268 52.63 -62.76 19.74
C ILE A 268 53.15 -64.04 19.12
N ALA A 269 52.59 -64.51 18.01
CA ALA A 269 53.08 -65.72 17.30
C ALA A 269 54.54 -65.55 16.85
N LEU A 270 54.87 -64.38 16.26
CA LEU A 270 56.31 -64.11 15.85
C LEU A 270 57.24 -64.03 17.06
N ALA A 271 56.78 -63.53 18.22
CA ALA A 271 57.63 -63.45 19.41
C ALA A 271 57.84 -64.81 20.11
N VAL A 272 56.90 -65.73 19.94
CA VAL A 272 56.97 -67.06 20.58
C VAL A 272 57.58 -68.15 19.68
N GLU A 273 57.72 -67.88 18.38
CA GLU A 273 58.31 -68.84 17.38
C GLU A 273 59.67 -69.39 17.74
N GLY A 274 60.38 -68.74 18.70
CA GLY A 274 61.70 -69.22 19.19
C GLY A 274 61.70 -70.05 20.49
N SER A 275 60.50 -70.16 21.18
CA SER A 275 60.41 -70.75 22.56
C SER A 275 59.64 -72.07 22.69
N GLY A 276 59.18 -72.63 21.58
CA GLY A 276 58.41 -73.91 21.60
C GLY A 276 57.00 -73.86 22.27
N ALA A 277 56.53 -72.74 22.69
CA ALA A 277 55.25 -72.57 23.33
C ALA A 277 54.14 -72.31 22.28
N ASN A 278 52.92 -72.83 22.54
CA ASN A 278 51.79 -72.64 21.62
C ASN A 278 51.08 -71.26 21.81
N PRO A 279 51.13 -70.34 20.81
CA PRO A 279 50.60 -69.01 20.92
C PRO A 279 49.11 -68.97 21.26
N ALA A 280 48.38 -69.99 20.82
CA ALA A 280 46.89 -70.07 21.07
C ALA A 280 46.62 -70.34 22.54
N GLN A 281 47.40 -71.10 23.24
CA GLN A 281 47.26 -71.37 24.69
C GLN A 281 47.51 -70.09 25.52
N TYR A 282 48.45 -69.27 25.13
CA TYR A 282 48.76 -68.00 25.80
C TYR A 282 47.55 -67.03 25.66
N LEU A 283 46.98 -66.94 24.49
CA LEU A 283 45.81 -66.05 24.24
C LEU A 283 44.57 -66.53 25.01
N ILE A 284 44.29 -67.80 25.04
CA ILE A 284 43.21 -68.39 25.83
C ILE A 284 43.44 -68.06 27.32
N ALA A 285 44.64 -68.20 27.83
CA ALA A 285 44.95 -67.87 29.19
C ALA A 285 44.78 -66.40 29.54
N VAL A 286 45.20 -65.46 28.69
CA VAL A 286 45.05 -64.05 28.86
C VAL A 286 43.50 -63.66 28.83
N ARG A 287 42.80 -64.16 27.84
CA ARG A 287 41.35 -63.96 27.75
C ARG A 287 40.60 -64.49 28.97
N TYR A 288 40.97 -65.62 29.47
CA TYR A 288 40.40 -66.20 30.67
C TYR A 288 40.67 -65.34 31.92
N LEU A 289 41.85 -64.82 32.06
CA LEU A 289 42.20 -63.91 33.13
C LEU A 289 41.47 -62.54 33.04
N GLU A 290 41.26 -62.00 31.81
CA GLU A 290 40.50 -60.82 31.58
C GLU A 290 39.03 -61.02 31.94
N THR A 291 38.43 -62.14 31.50
CA THR A 291 37.05 -62.48 31.83
C THR A 291 36.85 -62.69 33.34
N LEU A 292 37.79 -63.31 33.99
CA LEU A 292 37.83 -63.46 35.45
C LEU A 292 37.92 -62.13 36.16
N LYS A 293 38.74 -61.20 35.66
CA LYS A 293 38.87 -59.85 36.17
C LYS A 293 37.55 -59.03 36.01
N GLU A 294 36.91 -59.17 34.85
CA GLU A 294 35.59 -58.56 34.66
C GLU A 294 34.50 -59.12 35.58
N MET A 295 34.51 -60.45 35.76
CA MET A 295 33.57 -61.13 36.67
C MET A 295 33.80 -60.73 38.14
N THR A 296 35.00 -60.43 38.54
CA THR A 296 35.36 -60.05 39.91
C THR A 296 35.27 -58.55 40.20
N SER A 297 35.24 -57.72 39.17
CA SER A 297 35.21 -56.25 39.32
C SER A 297 33.80 -55.67 39.54
N GLY A 298 32.73 -56.48 39.51
CA GLY A 298 31.35 -56.05 39.77
C GLY A 298 31.08 -55.83 41.28
N LYS A 299 30.30 -54.82 41.64
CA LYS A 299 29.91 -54.49 43.03
C LYS A 299 28.97 -55.48 43.72
N ASP A 300 28.50 -56.50 42.98
CA ASP A 300 27.55 -57.51 43.51
C ASP A 300 28.33 -58.81 43.85
N ASN A 301 28.11 -59.36 45.04
CA ASN A 301 28.63 -60.68 45.45
C ASN A 301 28.12 -61.79 44.51
N LYS A 302 28.92 -62.19 43.53
CA LYS A 302 28.59 -63.28 42.63
C LYS A 302 29.43 -64.52 43.02
N THR A 303 28.72 -65.63 43.22
CA THR A 303 29.37 -66.96 43.40
C THR A 303 29.61 -67.53 42.01
N ILE A 304 30.90 -67.70 41.70
CA ILE A 304 31.31 -68.23 40.41
C ILE A 304 31.60 -69.73 40.56
N TYR A 305 30.87 -70.57 39.88
CA TYR A 305 31.18 -72.01 39.76
C TYR A 305 32.13 -72.23 38.62
N LEU A 306 33.37 -72.64 38.96
CA LEU A 306 34.36 -73.00 37.95
C LEU A 306 34.31 -74.51 37.69
N PRO A 307 34.17 -75.02 36.43
CA PRO A 307 34.21 -76.41 36.16
C PRO A 307 35.64 -76.93 36.43
N TYR A 308 35.74 -78.20 36.87
CA TYR A 308 37.04 -78.85 37.21
C TYR A 308 38.04 -78.82 36.06
N GLU A 309 37.65 -78.81 34.84
CA GLU A 309 38.47 -78.71 33.63
C GLU A 309 39.19 -77.36 33.50
N ALA A 310 38.75 -76.32 34.19
CA ALA A 310 39.52 -75.06 34.23
C ALA A 310 40.85 -75.10 34.94
N SER A 311 41.08 -76.13 35.70
CA SER A 311 42.44 -76.42 36.30
C SER A 311 43.48 -76.73 35.27
N GLY A 312 43.10 -77.26 34.10
CA GLY A 312 44.03 -77.54 32.97
C GLY A 312 44.60 -76.30 32.35
N VAL A 313 43.86 -75.23 32.32
CA VAL A 313 44.28 -73.89 31.83
C VAL A 313 45.21 -73.23 32.83
N LEU A 314 44.99 -73.39 34.11
CA LEU A 314 45.86 -72.87 35.20
C LEU A 314 47.22 -73.64 35.24
N SER A 315 47.26 -74.94 34.92
CA SER A 315 48.50 -75.69 34.88
C SER A 315 49.41 -75.28 33.71
N SER A 316 48.83 -74.78 32.60
CA SER A 316 49.56 -74.18 31.48
C SER A 316 50.29 -72.87 31.82
N LEU A 317 49.74 -72.10 32.83
CA LEU A 317 50.41 -70.92 33.39
C LEU A 317 51.67 -71.28 34.25
N GLY A 318 51.74 -72.48 34.82
CA GLY A 318 52.92 -72.98 35.53
C GLY A 318 54.12 -73.14 34.61
N GLY A 319 53.91 -73.45 33.34
CA GLY A 319 54.94 -73.52 32.31
C GLY A 319 55.52 -72.16 31.89
N ILE A 320 54.73 -71.06 32.05
CA ILE A 320 55.18 -69.69 31.72
C ILE A 320 56.23 -69.23 32.80
N LYS A 321 56.12 -69.70 34.03
CA LYS A 321 57.11 -69.35 35.10
C LYS A 321 58.48 -69.95 34.85
N GLU A 322 58.55 -71.01 34.12
CA GLU A 322 59.82 -71.66 33.71
C GLU A 322 60.49 -71.02 32.48
N LEU A 323 59.67 -70.33 31.64
CA LEU A 323 60.13 -69.56 30.45
C LEU A 323 60.62 -68.16 30.79
N LEU A 324 60.36 -67.67 32.02
CA LEU A 324 60.81 -66.37 32.53
C LEU A 324 62.05 -66.49 33.48
N LYS A 325 62.67 -67.65 33.57
CA LYS A 325 63.97 -67.90 34.12
C LYS A 325 64.93 -68.10 33.01
#